data_4dc1327d954facaa09d01c0c44f613af
#
_entry.id   4dc1327d954facaa09d01c0c44f613af
#
_cell.length_a   1.000
_cell.length_b   1.000
_cell.length_c   1.000
_cell.angle_alpha   90.00
_cell.angle_beta   90.00
_cell.angle_gamma   90.00
#
_symmetry.space_group_name_H-M   'P 1'
#
loop_
_entity.id
_entity.type
_entity.pdbx_description
1 polymer ?
#
loop_
_entity_poly.entity_id
_entity_poly.type
_entity_poly.pdbx_seq_one_letter_code
_entity_poly.pdbx_strand_id
1 'polypeptide(L)'
;MTCNAAHQLVLMTVMVGGVLGCRSTQPVPVSPQDATGPSFTLEAIPVMREGQPGIALYLGLRPRSFIFTHADTAYQAVFEVLIRFWGTDGRLHYEQAYDDTLWVRTFAATQTYNLSLWHRFIPYRPGRYRLEVRVTDRNTQRYATQRRTVQLPETTSPRPALSPVWLERPTASGRYEVWPGWHLAAGKDSLQAVVELYRLAPAHRIQVQMVLLRFPTDTSAARPPYDLMPAPGALNYLGVWYDRPETLQVSRREVAALVGEARITFRLPPLVERGVYRVEVSAHIENQRRPALSRRELVVHGATFPHIETLPELIEALAYLTYPEEQQALRSATTQREQRARFDAFWGRLIGDRRKAARLLRLYYERVEQANLQFTSFKEGWRTDRGMVYILLGPPLAVETRPDEQVWYYTYNEQDPRYRFVFERVHYTEATPLVHYVLCRQSYYYDLWQRVLERWRSGQVL
;
A
#
# COMPACT_ATOMS: atom_id res chain seq x y z
N MET A 1 -1.33 -17.87 -25.92
CA MET A 1 -2.49 -18.49 -25.27
C MET A 1 -2.74 -17.72 -24.00
N THR A 2 -3.75 -16.90 -24.01
CA THR A 2 -4.07 -15.89 -22.98
C THR A 2 -4.79 -16.56 -21.80
N CYS A 3 -4.63 -16.02 -20.60
CA CYS A 3 -5.39 -16.38 -19.39
C CYS A 3 -6.93 -16.29 -19.55
N ASN A 4 -7.42 -15.93 -20.72
CA ASN A 4 -8.81 -15.59 -21.07
C ASN A 4 -9.68 -16.78 -21.52
N ALA A 5 -9.38 -18.03 -21.18
CA ALA A 5 -10.21 -19.15 -21.61
C ALA A 5 -11.57 -19.31 -20.90
N ALA A 6 -11.92 -18.42 -19.98
CA ALA A 6 -13.15 -18.54 -19.18
C ALA A 6 -14.26 -17.49 -19.50
N HIS A 7 -14.08 -16.61 -20.48
CA HIS A 7 -15.06 -15.53 -20.76
C HIS A 7 -15.74 -15.59 -22.13
N GLN A 8 -15.73 -16.73 -22.83
CA GLN A 8 -16.36 -16.83 -24.16
C GLN A 8 -17.66 -17.65 -24.21
N LEU A 9 -18.47 -17.63 -23.19
CA LEU A 9 -19.79 -18.28 -23.32
C LEU A 9 -20.91 -17.47 -22.69
N VAL A 10 -21.09 -16.23 -23.05
CA VAL A 10 -22.38 -15.49 -23.02
C VAL A 10 -22.23 -14.21 -23.84
N LEU A 11 -22.42 -14.25 -25.14
CA LEU A 11 -22.83 -13.10 -25.96
C LEU A 11 -23.23 -13.56 -27.36
N MET A 12 -24.43 -14.09 -27.43
CA MET A 12 -25.19 -14.10 -28.69
C MET A 12 -26.62 -13.63 -28.36
N THR A 13 -26.94 -12.56 -28.94
CA THR A 13 -28.24 -11.98 -29.29
C THR A 13 -28.43 -10.58 -28.67
N VAL A 14 -28.24 -9.54 -29.43
CA VAL A 14 -29.21 -8.57 -29.93
C VAL A 14 -28.44 -7.51 -30.74
N MET A 15 -28.62 -7.55 -32.05
CA MET A 15 -28.28 -6.43 -32.94
C MET A 15 -29.50 -5.47 -33.00
N VAL A 16 -29.33 -4.23 -32.60
CA VAL A 16 -30.03 -3.06 -33.24
C VAL A 16 -29.17 -1.81 -33.01
N GLY A 17 -28.97 -1.08 -34.08
CA GLY A 17 -28.04 -0.04 -34.34
C GLY A 17 -28.06 1.21 -33.44
N GLY A 18 -26.91 1.83 -33.43
CA GLY A 18 -26.67 3.16 -32.87
C GLY A 18 -25.21 3.49 -32.99
N VAL A 19 -24.81 4.13 -34.08
CA VAL A 19 -23.46 4.70 -34.23
C VAL A 19 -23.33 5.87 -33.28
N LEU A 20 -22.76 5.64 -32.11
CA LEU A 20 -22.21 6.68 -31.23
C LEU A 20 -20.73 6.39 -31.05
N GLY A 21 -19.91 7.26 -31.60
CA GLY A 21 -18.47 7.17 -31.57
C GLY A 21 -17.93 7.08 -30.14
N CYS A 22 -17.52 5.90 -29.72
CA CYS A 22 -16.63 5.72 -28.57
C CYS A 22 -15.28 6.35 -28.91
N ARG A 23 -15.02 7.55 -28.41
CA ARG A 23 -13.65 8.01 -28.23
C ARG A 23 -13.00 7.04 -27.26
N SER A 24 -12.18 6.13 -27.76
CA SER A 24 -11.25 5.36 -26.95
C SER A 24 -10.34 6.35 -26.25
N THR A 25 -10.52 6.56 -24.96
CA THR A 25 -9.51 7.16 -24.13
C THR A 25 -8.37 6.15 -24.07
N GLN A 26 -7.37 6.33 -24.93
CA GLN A 26 -6.12 5.59 -24.80
C GLN A 26 -5.61 5.77 -23.36
N PRO A 27 -5.28 4.69 -22.65
CA PRO A 27 -4.63 4.81 -21.36
C PRO A 27 -3.34 5.58 -21.57
N VAL A 28 -3.15 6.68 -20.84
CA VAL A 28 -1.89 7.41 -20.84
C VAL A 28 -0.82 6.42 -20.36
N PRO A 29 0.18 6.09 -21.17
CA PRO A 29 1.24 5.19 -20.75
C PRO A 29 1.88 5.78 -19.49
N VAL A 30 1.97 4.99 -18.42
CA VAL A 30 2.72 5.37 -17.22
C VAL A 30 4.18 5.44 -17.68
N SER A 31 4.75 6.64 -17.69
CA SER A 31 6.16 6.82 -18.04
C SER A 31 7.02 5.95 -17.11
N PRO A 32 8.10 5.30 -17.61
CA PRO A 32 9.06 4.60 -16.76
C PRO A 32 9.60 5.46 -15.61
N GLN A 33 9.56 6.78 -15.74
CA GLN A 33 9.92 7.75 -14.71
C GLN A 33 8.99 7.71 -13.48
N ASP A 34 7.71 7.38 -13.67
CA ASP A 34 6.75 7.27 -12.55
C ASP A 34 7.06 6.09 -11.59
N ALA A 35 7.75 5.07 -12.08
CA ALA A 35 8.15 3.90 -11.29
C ALA A 35 9.45 4.10 -10.50
N THR A 36 10.22 5.13 -10.79
CA THR A 36 11.56 5.38 -10.22
C THR A 36 11.64 6.66 -9.37
N GLY A 37 10.54 7.38 -9.22
CA GLY A 37 10.47 8.62 -8.44
C GLY A 37 10.39 8.40 -6.92
N PRO A 38 10.35 9.50 -6.14
CA PRO A 38 10.27 9.46 -4.69
C PRO A 38 9.04 8.71 -4.20
N SER A 39 9.25 7.74 -3.28
CA SER A 39 8.15 7.00 -2.68
C SER A 39 7.49 7.84 -1.58
N PHE A 40 6.17 8.00 -1.67
CA PHE A 40 5.40 8.71 -0.64
C PHE A 40 4.04 8.06 -0.40
N THR A 41 3.47 8.33 0.78
CA THR A 41 2.06 8.02 1.11
C THR A 41 1.25 9.31 1.06
N LEU A 42 -0.03 9.21 0.67
CA LEU A 42 -0.93 10.36 0.58
C LEU A 42 -2.18 10.12 1.41
N GLU A 43 -2.43 11.02 2.33
CA GLU A 43 -3.72 11.19 3.00
C GLU A 43 -4.33 12.53 2.57
N ALA A 44 -5.52 12.48 2.03
CA ALA A 44 -6.25 13.64 1.53
C ALA A 44 -7.59 13.72 2.27
N ILE A 45 -7.71 14.64 3.20
CA ILE A 45 -8.86 14.74 4.09
C ILE A 45 -9.67 15.97 3.71
N PRO A 46 -10.85 15.81 3.08
CA PRO A 46 -11.80 16.90 2.91
C PRO A 46 -12.30 17.39 4.27
N VAL A 47 -12.02 18.63 4.57
CA VAL A 47 -12.34 19.24 5.87
C VAL A 47 -12.86 20.67 5.69
N MET A 48 -13.48 21.20 6.75
CA MET A 48 -13.73 22.62 6.89
C MET A 48 -12.72 23.22 7.87
N ARG A 49 -12.24 24.43 7.59
CA ARG A 49 -11.39 25.21 8.47
C ARG A 49 -11.88 26.64 8.47
N GLU A 50 -12.26 27.15 9.64
CA GLU A 50 -12.80 28.51 9.79
C GLU A 50 -13.96 28.79 8.81
N GLY A 51 -14.85 27.81 8.62
CA GLY A 51 -15.99 27.93 7.71
C GLY A 51 -15.65 27.77 6.21
N GLN A 52 -14.37 27.61 5.85
CA GLN A 52 -13.94 27.38 4.47
C GLN A 52 -13.75 25.89 4.17
N PRO A 53 -14.39 25.35 3.10
CA PRO A 53 -14.14 24.00 2.66
C PRO A 53 -12.77 23.91 2.01
N GLY A 54 -12.14 22.76 2.14
CA GLY A 54 -10.85 22.51 1.53
C GLY A 54 -10.37 21.09 1.75
N ILE A 55 -9.13 20.87 1.40
CA ILE A 55 -8.44 19.61 1.58
C ILE A 55 -7.24 19.81 2.51
N ALA A 56 -7.15 19.03 3.57
CA ALA A 56 -5.94 18.87 4.34
C ALA A 56 -5.14 17.69 3.72
N LEU A 57 -3.99 18.01 3.11
CA LEU A 57 -3.09 17.04 2.50
C LEU A 57 -1.96 16.73 3.46
N TYR A 58 -1.69 15.43 3.64
CA TYR A 58 -0.55 14.94 4.40
C TYR A 58 0.20 13.93 3.54
N LEU A 59 1.49 14.19 3.32
CA LEU A 59 2.39 13.32 2.61
C LEU A 59 3.39 12.71 3.58
N GLY A 60 3.47 11.38 3.60
CA GLY A 60 4.56 10.69 4.29
C GLY A 60 5.67 10.43 3.29
N LEU A 61 6.71 11.24 3.30
CA LEU A 61 7.86 11.15 2.41
C LEU A 61 8.89 10.18 3.00
N ARG A 62 9.46 9.30 2.17
CA ARG A 62 10.51 8.36 2.59
C ARG A 62 11.89 8.92 2.22
N PRO A 63 12.73 9.32 3.19
CA PRO A 63 14.04 9.90 2.91
C PRO A 63 14.88 9.06 1.94
N ARG A 64 14.91 7.73 2.12
CA ARG A 64 15.68 6.82 1.26
C ARG A 64 15.34 6.91 -0.24
N SER A 65 14.16 7.40 -0.61
CA SER A 65 13.76 7.53 -2.00
C SER A 65 14.19 8.84 -2.68
N PHE A 66 14.88 9.71 -1.95
CA PHE A 66 15.41 10.98 -2.44
C PHE A 66 16.93 10.95 -2.51
N ILE A 67 17.48 11.78 -3.38
CA ILE A 67 18.93 12.01 -3.43
C ILE A 67 19.27 13.22 -2.58
N PHE A 68 20.08 12.98 -1.54
CA PHE A 68 20.55 14.00 -0.61
C PHE A 68 21.89 14.56 -1.05
N THR A 69 22.07 15.86 -0.91
CA THR A 69 23.34 16.56 -1.03
C THR A 69 23.81 16.98 0.36
N HIS A 70 25.12 17.04 0.55
CA HIS A 70 25.72 17.53 1.80
C HIS A 70 25.63 19.04 1.85
N ALA A 71 25.16 19.59 2.96
CA ALA A 71 25.04 21.03 3.20
C ALA A 71 25.55 21.32 4.62
N ASP A 72 26.77 21.86 4.72
CA ASP A 72 27.49 22.14 5.98
C ASP A 72 27.54 20.93 6.93
N THR A 73 26.68 20.91 7.94
CA THR A 73 26.63 19.88 8.98
C THR A 73 25.46 18.89 8.83
N ALA A 74 24.73 18.97 7.73
CA ALA A 74 23.53 18.19 7.49
C ALA A 74 23.44 17.71 6.03
N TYR A 75 22.43 16.91 5.75
CA TYR A 75 22.07 16.46 4.40
C TYR A 75 20.71 17.04 4.04
N GLN A 76 20.57 17.49 2.81
CA GLN A 76 19.33 18.05 2.29
C GLN A 76 18.90 17.39 0.97
N ALA A 77 17.58 17.22 0.81
CA ALA A 77 16.97 16.85 -0.46
C ALA A 77 15.86 17.83 -0.79
N VAL A 78 16.05 18.57 -1.89
CA VAL A 78 15.06 19.54 -2.38
C VAL A 78 14.03 18.80 -3.24
N PHE A 79 12.74 19.07 -3.00
CA PHE A 79 11.65 18.45 -3.73
C PHE A 79 10.54 19.43 -4.04
N GLU A 80 9.75 19.10 -5.07
CA GLU A 80 8.53 19.82 -5.42
C GLU A 80 7.31 18.92 -5.14
N VAL A 81 6.25 19.53 -4.61
CA VAL A 81 4.92 18.95 -4.53
C VAL A 81 3.99 19.72 -5.46
N LEU A 82 3.57 19.10 -6.58
CA LEU A 82 2.60 19.64 -7.51
C LEU A 82 1.23 19.06 -7.22
N ILE A 83 0.23 19.93 -7.02
CA ILE A 83 -1.14 19.56 -6.67
C ILE A 83 -2.08 20.05 -7.75
N ARG A 84 -2.94 19.14 -8.24
CA ARG A 84 -3.93 19.40 -9.28
C ARG A 84 -5.31 18.92 -8.88
N PHE A 85 -6.33 19.73 -9.15
CA PHE A 85 -7.73 19.32 -9.09
C PHE A 85 -8.33 19.30 -10.47
N TRP A 86 -8.82 18.15 -10.86
CA TRP A 86 -9.54 17.94 -12.10
C TRP A 86 -11.04 17.80 -11.80
N GLY A 87 -11.88 18.55 -12.49
CA GLY A 87 -13.32 18.43 -12.36
C GLY A 87 -13.86 17.13 -12.95
N THR A 88 -15.15 16.87 -12.72
CA THR A 88 -15.86 15.75 -13.35
C THR A 88 -16.02 15.93 -14.87
N ASP A 89 -15.89 17.16 -15.35
CA ASP A 89 -15.84 17.54 -16.76
C ASP A 89 -14.50 17.27 -17.44
N GLY A 90 -13.50 16.76 -16.67
CA GLY A 90 -12.15 16.50 -17.14
C GLY A 90 -11.27 17.74 -17.30
N ARG A 91 -11.74 18.92 -16.90
CA ARG A 91 -10.95 20.15 -16.94
C ARG A 91 -10.08 20.30 -15.69
N LEU A 92 -8.93 20.92 -15.89
CA LEU A 92 -8.06 21.33 -14.78
C LEU A 92 -8.64 22.59 -14.12
N HIS A 93 -8.97 22.49 -12.83
CA HIS A 93 -9.57 23.58 -12.07
C HIS A 93 -8.58 24.27 -11.12
N TYR A 94 -7.55 23.56 -10.70
CA TYR A 94 -6.55 24.05 -9.78
C TYR A 94 -5.20 23.39 -10.05
N GLU A 95 -4.14 24.19 -10.03
CA GLU A 95 -2.77 23.73 -10.09
C GLU A 95 -1.89 24.62 -9.22
N GLN A 96 -1.12 24.02 -8.33
CA GLN A 96 -0.16 24.75 -7.51
C GLN A 96 1.03 23.85 -7.19
N ALA A 97 2.22 24.39 -7.34
CA ALA A 97 3.48 23.76 -6.96
C ALA A 97 4.04 24.40 -5.68
N TYR A 98 4.65 23.56 -4.86
CA TYR A 98 5.33 23.93 -3.62
C TYR A 98 6.71 23.29 -3.59
N ASP A 99 7.76 24.10 -3.50
CA ASP A 99 9.11 23.62 -3.23
C ASP A 99 9.33 23.52 -1.73
N ASP A 100 9.99 22.46 -1.29
CA ASP A 100 10.36 22.25 0.12
C ASP A 100 11.63 21.41 0.19
N THR A 101 12.19 21.25 1.40
CA THR A 101 13.46 20.57 1.62
C THR A 101 13.38 19.61 2.80
N LEU A 102 13.77 18.35 2.57
CA LEU A 102 14.00 17.38 3.64
C LEU A 102 15.39 17.59 4.22
N TRP A 103 15.46 17.78 5.52
CA TRP A 103 16.71 17.91 6.26
C TRP A 103 16.94 16.74 7.18
N VAL A 104 18.13 16.14 7.13
CA VAL A 104 18.56 15.09 8.05
C VAL A 104 20.00 15.34 8.52
N ARG A 105 20.29 14.98 9.77
CA ARG A 105 21.60 15.28 10.38
C ARG A 105 22.69 14.27 10.02
N THR A 106 22.35 13.04 9.70
CA THR A 106 23.31 11.95 9.47
C THR A 106 23.04 11.25 8.15
N PHE A 107 24.08 10.68 7.55
CA PHE A 107 23.91 9.84 6.37
C PHE A 107 22.96 8.65 6.64
N ALA A 108 23.06 8.02 7.81
CA ALA A 108 22.14 6.93 8.16
C ALA A 108 20.68 7.36 8.12
N ALA A 109 20.38 8.61 8.50
CA ALA A 109 18.99 9.14 8.44
C ALA A 109 18.50 9.37 7.01
N THR A 110 19.38 9.52 6.00
CA THR A 110 18.96 9.55 4.58
C THR A 110 18.48 8.19 4.10
N GLN A 111 18.93 7.11 4.74
CA GLN A 111 18.63 5.73 4.36
C GLN A 111 17.46 5.14 5.15
N THR A 112 16.80 5.94 6.00
CA THR A 112 15.67 5.48 6.81
C THR A 112 14.39 5.30 5.99
N TYR A 113 13.57 4.36 6.45
CA TYR A 113 12.21 4.15 5.93
C TYR A 113 11.14 4.92 6.72
N ASN A 114 11.54 5.58 7.82
CA ASN A 114 10.63 6.41 8.59
C ASN A 114 10.07 7.54 7.72
N LEU A 115 8.79 7.81 7.88
CA LEU A 115 8.13 8.84 7.09
C LEU A 115 8.47 10.23 7.66
N SER A 116 8.91 11.14 6.81
CA SER A 116 8.92 12.58 7.09
C SER A 116 7.58 13.16 6.64
N LEU A 117 6.89 13.83 7.54
CA LEU A 117 5.55 14.36 7.27
C LEU A 117 5.65 15.74 6.62
N TRP A 118 5.05 15.88 5.44
CA TRP A 118 4.74 17.16 4.81
C TRP A 118 3.24 17.37 4.82
N HIS A 119 2.76 18.58 5.13
CA HIS A 119 1.33 18.84 5.14
C HIS A 119 0.98 20.23 4.63
N ARG A 120 -0.22 20.36 4.06
CA ARG A 120 -0.77 21.62 3.57
C ARG A 120 -2.30 21.58 3.59
N PHE A 121 -2.93 22.67 4.03
CA PHE A 121 -4.35 22.89 3.79
C PHE A 121 -4.54 23.72 2.53
N ILE A 122 -5.44 23.28 1.66
CA ILE A 122 -5.77 23.95 0.41
C ILE A 122 -7.26 24.28 0.45
N PRO A 123 -7.62 25.55 0.68
CA PRO A 123 -9.01 25.99 0.59
C PRO A 123 -9.46 25.90 -0.87
N TYR A 124 -10.63 25.33 -1.09
CA TYR A 124 -11.20 25.22 -2.44
C TYR A 124 -12.72 25.08 -2.40
N ARG A 125 -13.37 25.29 -3.55
CA ARG A 125 -14.84 25.25 -3.68
C ARG A 125 -15.41 23.86 -3.40
N PRO A 126 -16.63 23.78 -2.83
CA PRO A 126 -17.34 22.51 -2.70
C PRO A 126 -17.45 21.78 -4.03
N GLY A 127 -17.42 20.44 -4.00
CA GLY A 127 -17.58 19.64 -5.22
C GLY A 127 -16.79 18.36 -5.20
N ARG A 128 -16.95 17.59 -6.28
CA ARG A 128 -16.21 16.34 -6.49
C ARG A 128 -15.07 16.56 -7.48
N TYR A 129 -13.87 16.17 -7.07
CA TYR A 129 -12.64 16.36 -7.84
C TYR A 129 -11.81 15.08 -7.88
N ARG A 130 -11.07 14.92 -8.98
CA ARG A 130 -9.93 14.03 -9.04
C ARG A 130 -8.69 14.82 -8.62
N LEU A 131 -8.22 14.57 -7.43
CA LEU A 131 -6.96 15.08 -6.90
C LEU A 131 -5.80 14.30 -7.52
N GLU A 132 -4.82 15.01 -8.01
CA GLU A 132 -3.52 14.48 -8.43
C GLU A 132 -2.43 15.19 -7.62
N VAL A 133 -1.56 14.39 -6.99
CA VAL A 133 -0.39 14.88 -6.26
C VAL A 133 0.85 14.24 -6.86
N ARG A 134 1.79 15.09 -7.31
CA ARG A 134 3.08 14.65 -7.83
C ARG A 134 4.18 15.15 -6.91
N VAL A 135 5.10 14.27 -6.54
CA VAL A 135 6.32 14.62 -5.81
C VAL A 135 7.50 14.42 -6.74
N THR A 136 8.30 15.46 -6.95
CA THR A 136 9.49 15.47 -7.80
C THR A 136 10.74 15.70 -6.96
N ASP A 137 11.73 14.83 -7.04
CA ASP A 137 13.06 15.06 -6.50
C ASP A 137 13.80 16.04 -7.44
N ARG A 138 14.14 17.21 -6.95
CA ARG A 138 14.78 18.27 -7.75
C ARG A 138 16.21 17.93 -8.18
N ASN A 139 16.90 17.05 -7.46
CA ASN A 139 18.26 16.64 -7.79
C ASN A 139 18.29 15.66 -8.98
N THR A 140 17.28 14.80 -9.10
CA THR A 140 17.23 13.76 -10.14
C THR A 140 16.18 14.02 -11.21
N GLN A 141 15.26 14.96 -11.01
CA GLN A 141 14.07 15.21 -11.83
C GLN A 141 13.14 14.00 -11.94
N ARG A 142 13.32 12.98 -11.09
CA ARG A 142 12.43 11.83 -11.01
C ARG A 142 11.21 12.19 -10.17
N TYR A 143 10.05 11.68 -10.56
CA TYR A 143 8.81 11.98 -9.87
C TYR A 143 7.96 10.73 -9.67
N ALA A 144 7.06 10.80 -8.69
CA ALA A 144 5.96 9.86 -8.51
C ALA A 144 4.64 10.62 -8.38
N THR A 145 3.55 10.01 -8.84
CA THR A 145 2.22 10.62 -8.86
C THR A 145 1.21 9.72 -8.17
N GLN A 146 0.39 10.28 -7.29
CA GLN A 146 -0.77 9.61 -6.74
C GLN A 146 -2.06 10.37 -7.07
N ARG A 147 -3.14 9.60 -7.29
CA ARG A 147 -4.46 10.14 -7.65
C ARG A 147 -5.51 9.64 -6.67
N ARG A 148 -6.43 10.52 -6.28
CA ARG A 148 -7.57 10.21 -5.41
C ARG A 148 -8.82 10.94 -5.90
N THR A 149 -9.97 10.34 -5.73
CA THR A 149 -11.24 11.06 -5.86
C THR A 149 -11.59 11.62 -4.49
N VAL A 150 -11.89 12.91 -4.44
CA VAL A 150 -12.23 13.62 -3.20
C VAL A 150 -13.55 14.37 -3.38
N GLN A 151 -14.34 14.41 -2.31
CA GLN A 151 -15.59 15.17 -2.24
C GLN A 151 -15.42 16.26 -1.19
N LEU A 152 -15.28 17.51 -1.63
CA LEU A 152 -15.21 18.66 -0.72
C LEU A 152 -16.60 18.98 -0.16
N PRO A 153 -16.70 19.27 1.16
CA PRO A 153 -17.99 19.46 1.82
C PRO A 153 -18.70 20.71 1.30
N GLU A 154 -20.01 20.60 1.17
CA GLU A 154 -20.87 21.74 0.81
C GLU A 154 -20.98 22.71 2.01
N THR A 155 -20.93 24.02 1.72
CA THR A 155 -21.04 25.06 2.76
C THR A 155 -22.49 25.49 3.00
N THR A 156 -23.35 25.37 2.00
CA THR A 156 -24.73 25.88 2.04
C THR A 156 -25.75 24.92 2.64
N SER A 157 -25.40 23.62 2.77
CA SER A 157 -26.31 22.64 3.36
C SER A 157 -26.52 22.93 4.86
N PRO A 158 -27.77 23.02 5.36
CA PRO A 158 -28.04 23.19 6.78
C PRO A 158 -27.86 21.89 7.59
N ARG A 159 -27.62 20.76 6.90
CA ARG A 159 -27.52 19.45 7.54
C ARG A 159 -26.11 19.22 8.10
N PRO A 160 -26.00 18.67 9.31
CA PRO A 160 -24.71 18.23 9.84
C PRO A 160 -24.03 17.23 8.90
N ALA A 161 -22.73 17.30 8.80
CA ALA A 161 -21.93 16.41 7.99
C ALA A 161 -20.78 15.79 8.80
N LEU A 162 -20.44 14.54 8.46
CA LEU A 162 -19.31 13.81 9.04
C LEU A 162 -18.15 13.84 8.04
N SER A 163 -16.95 14.15 8.53
CA SER A 163 -15.72 14.04 7.72
C SER A 163 -15.38 12.58 7.39
N PRO A 164 -14.48 12.35 6.42
CA PRO A 164 -13.75 11.10 6.37
C PRO A 164 -13.06 10.83 7.72
N VAL A 165 -12.97 9.55 8.11
CA VAL A 165 -12.17 9.15 9.28
C VAL A 165 -10.70 9.08 8.88
N TRP A 166 -9.82 9.66 9.69
CA TRP A 166 -8.38 9.51 9.53
C TRP A 166 -7.74 8.97 10.81
N LEU A 167 -6.49 8.58 10.70
CA LEU A 167 -5.73 8.04 11.83
C LEU A 167 -4.63 9.00 12.26
N GLU A 168 -4.39 9.02 13.55
CA GLU A 168 -3.28 9.77 14.15
C GLU A 168 -2.46 8.85 15.04
N ARG A 169 -1.17 9.12 15.12
CA ARG A 169 -0.22 8.46 16.01
C ARG A 169 0.43 9.45 16.97
N PRO A 170 0.84 9.03 18.15
CA PRO A 170 1.60 9.88 19.05
C PRO A 170 3.00 10.14 18.50
N THR A 171 3.46 11.37 18.62
CA THR A 171 4.86 11.77 18.40
C THR A 171 5.69 11.51 19.66
N ALA A 172 7.01 11.62 19.56
CA ALA A 172 7.91 11.54 20.71
C ALA A 172 7.61 12.59 21.80
N SER A 173 6.99 13.72 21.43
CA SER A 173 6.54 14.76 22.37
C SER A 173 5.18 14.48 23.01
N GLY A 174 4.54 13.35 22.71
CA GLY A 174 3.22 12.98 23.19
C GLY A 174 2.05 13.68 22.48
N ARG A 175 2.31 14.52 21.48
CA ARG A 175 1.28 15.09 20.61
C ARG A 175 0.85 14.05 19.58
N TYR A 176 -0.37 14.16 19.10
CA TYR A 176 -0.86 13.32 18.01
C TYR A 176 -0.69 14.04 16.67
N GLU A 177 -0.20 13.33 15.68
CA GLU A 177 -0.07 13.80 14.28
C GLU A 177 -0.79 12.85 13.32
N VAL A 178 -1.30 13.37 12.21
CA VAL A 178 -1.94 12.58 11.17
C VAL A 178 -0.93 11.56 10.64
N TRP A 179 -1.36 10.31 10.59
CA TRP A 179 -0.58 9.24 10.01
C TRP A 179 -1.10 8.91 8.59
N PRO A 180 -0.37 9.31 7.54
CA PRO A 180 -0.80 9.14 6.15
C PRO A 180 -0.51 7.73 5.61
N GLY A 181 -0.26 6.76 6.48
CA GLY A 181 0.05 5.38 6.10
C GLY A 181 -1.18 4.49 5.98
N TRP A 182 -0.97 3.34 5.32
CA TRP A 182 -1.96 2.25 5.21
C TRP A 182 -1.43 0.97 5.83
N HIS A 183 -0.12 0.85 6.03
CA HIS A 183 0.58 -0.35 6.45
C HIS A 183 1.30 -0.12 7.77
N LEU A 184 1.02 -0.95 8.75
CA LEU A 184 1.58 -0.90 10.10
C LEU A 184 2.39 -2.16 10.41
N ALA A 185 3.40 -1.99 11.25
CA ALA A 185 4.01 -3.11 11.96
C ALA A 185 3.16 -3.48 13.18
N ALA A 186 2.97 -4.78 13.43
CA ALA A 186 2.18 -5.27 14.55
C ALA A 186 2.71 -4.75 15.90
N GLY A 187 1.80 -4.26 16.73
CA GLY A 187 2.07 -3.92 18.14
C GLY A 187 2.93 -2.67 18.39
N LYS A 188 3.39 -1.98 17.34
CA LYS A 188 4.30 -0.83 17.51
C LYS A 188 3.61 0.51 17.78
N ASP A 189 2.41 0.71 17.23
CA ASP A 189 1.77 2.03 17.24
C ASP A 189 0.50 2.07 18.09
N SER A 190 0.37 3.11 18.90
CA SER A 190 -0.89 3.47 19.56
C SER A 190 -1.62 4.47 18.68
N LEU A 191 -2.63 4.03 17.96
CA LEU A 191 -3.39 4.89 17.06
C LEU A 191 -4.65 5.44 17.71
N GLN A 192 -5.10 6.58 17.21
CA GLN A 192 -6.46 7.06 17.40
C GLN A 192 -7.14 7.33 16.07
N ALA A 193 -8.42 6.98 16.00
CA ALA A 193 -9.29 7.35 14.89
C ALA A 193 -9.93 8.71 15.19
N VAL A 194 -9.96 9.57 14.19
CA VAL A 194 -10.48 10.93 14.32
C VAL A 194 -11.50 11.20 13.24
N VAL A 195 -12.58 11.86 13.62
CA VAL A 195 -13.58 12.43 12.72
C VAL A 195 -13.94 13.83 13.16
N GLU A 196 -14.44 14.64 12.25
CA GLU A 196 -15.02 15.94 12.53
C GLU A 196 -16.49 15.98 12.08
N LEU A 197 -17.30 16.59 12.90
CA LEU A 197 -18.68 16.93 12.58
C LEU A 197 -18.77 18.41 12.29
N TYR A 198 -19.47 18.76 11.24
CA TYR A 198 -19.63 20.16 10.78
C TYR A 198 -21.08 20.58 10.81
N ARG A 199 -21.31 21.89 10.90
CA ARG A 199 -22.63 22.53 10.85
C ARG A 199 -23.56 22.07 11.98
N LEU A 200 -23.00 21.99 13.16
CA LEU A 200 -23.75 21.66 14.36
C LEU A 200 -24.60 22.85 14.80
N ALA A 201 -25.81 22.55 15.23
CA ALA A 201 -26.71 23.52 15.89
C ALA A 201 -27.10 22.98 17.27
N PRO A 202 -27.47 23.87 18.24
CA PRO A 202 -27.79 23.47 19.60
C PRO A 202 -28.92 22.43 19.71
N ALA A 203 -29.82 22.38 18.73
CA ALA A 203 -30.93 21.41 18.68
C ALA A 203 -30.51 20.01 18.24
N HIS A 204 -29.30 19.83 17.76
CA HIS A 204 -28.87 18.50 17.28
C HIS A 204 -28.36 17.63 18.42
N ARG A 205 -29.00 16.47 18.60
CA ARG A 205 -28.43 15.39 19.41
C ARG A 205 -27.78 14.39 18.47
N ILE A 206 -26.48 14.16 18.66
CA ILE A 206 -25.70 13.30 17.77
C ILE A 206 -25.02 12.21 18.59
N GLN A 207 -25.28 10.97 18.21
CA GLN A 207 -24.57 9.83 18.75
C GLN A 207 -23.57 9.34 17.69
N VAL A 208 -22.28 9.34 18.05
CA VAL A 208 -21.22 8.83 17.19
C VAL A 208 -20.73 7.50 17.71
N GLN A 209 -20.78 6.49 16.85
CA GLN A 209 -20.29 5.15 17.14
C GLN A 209 -19.10 4.83 16.24
N MET A 210 -18.04 4.33 16.84
CA MET A 210 -16.90 3.72 16.15
C MET A 210 -16.91 2.22 16.36
N VAL A 211 -16.71 1.48 15.27
CA VAL A 211 -16.51 0.02 15.25
C VAL A 211 -15.15 -0.26 14.62
N LEU A 212 -14.31 -1.04 15.31
CA LEU A 212 -13.07 -1.57 14.75
C LEU A 212 -13.30 -3.03 14.36
N LEU A 213 -13.12 -3.29 13.08
CA LEU A 213 -13.23 -4.63 12.49
C LEU A 213 -11.86 -5.12 12.06
N ARG A 214 -11.64 -6.43 12.15
CA ARG A 214 -10.52 -7.14 11.52
C ARG A 214 -11.06 -8.14 10.52
N PHE A 215 -10.42 -8.24 9.36
CA PHE A 215 -10.70 -9.24 8.34
C PHE A 215 -9.49 -10.18 8.22
N PRO A 216 -9.68 -11.49 8.40
CA PRO A 216 -8.63 -12.46 8.17
C PRO A 216 -8.08 -12.34 6.75
N THR A 217 -6.77 -12.56 6.59
CA THR A 217 -6.10 -12.48 5.30
C THR A 217 -5.21 -13.69 5.05
N ASP A 218 -4.99 -14.03 3.78
CA ASP A 218 -3.95 -14.97 3.41
C ASP A 218 -2.57 -14.38 3.68
N THR A 219 -1.82 -15.01 4.57
CA THR A 219 -0.44 -14.64 4.91
C THR A 219 0.59 -15.60 4.34
N SER A 220 0.20 -16.54 3.46
CA SER A 220 1.11 -17.49 2.85
C SER A 220 2.08 -16.81 1.88
N ALA A 221 3.27 -17.38 1.70
CA ALA A 221 4.18 -17.01 0.63
C ALA A 221 3.55 -17.33 -0.73
N ALA A 222 3.92 -16.58 -1.77
CA ALA A 222 3.49 -16.85 -3.13
C ALA A 222 3.93 -18.27 -3.56
N ARG A 223 3.07 -18.96 -4.31
CA ARG A 223 3.38 -20.25 -4.88
C ARG A 223 4.27 -20.08 -6.13
N PRO A 224 5.07 -21.08 -6.49
CA PRO A 224 5.91 -21.03 -7.69
C PRO A 224 5.14 -20.61 -8.95
N PRO A 225 5.78 -19.97 -9.93
CA PRO A 225 5.10 -19.43 -11.12
C PRO A 225 4.55 -20.49 -12.06
N TYR A 226 4.98 -21.73 -11.92
CA TYR A 226 4.51 -22.89 -12.69
C TYR A 226 3.44 -23.73 -11.98
N ASP A 227 3.12 -23.40 -10.72
CA ASP A 227 2.10 -24.11 -9.95
C ASP A 227 0.70 -23.66 -10.40
N LEU A 228 0.08 -24.49 -11.25
CA LEU A 228 -1.23 -24.23 -11.83
C LEU A 228 -2.40 -24.57 -10.89
N MET A 229 -2.13 -25.12 -9.70
CA MET A 229 -3.19 -25.40 -8.74
C MET A 229 -3.91 -24.11 -8.37
N PRO A 230 -5.24 -24.10 -8.34
CA PRO A 230 -5.98 -22.93 -7.91
C PRO A 230 -5.67 -22.59 -6.45
N ALA A 231 -5.62 -21.31 -6.12
CA ALA A 231 -5.49 -20.88 -4.74
C ALA A 231 -6.71 -21.34 -3.92
N PRO A 232 -6.57 -21.59 -2.61
CA PRO A 232 -7.72 -21.89 -1.75
C PRO A 232 -8.81 -20.82 -1.91
N GLY A 233 -10.04 -21.23 -2.25
CA GLY A 233 -11.15 -20.31 -2.51
C GLY A 233 -11.17 -19.68 -3.91
N ALA A 234 -10.53 -20.29 -4.88
CA ALA A 234 -10.09 -19.77 -6.18
C ALA A 234 -11.13 -19.47 -7.24
N LEU A 235 -12.40 -19.41 -6.96
CA LEU A 235 -13.31 -18.78 -7.94
C LEU A 235 -13.02 -17.28 -8.11
N ASN A 236 -12.47 -16.60 -7.07
CA ASN A 236 -11.86 -15.27 -7.15
C ASN A 236 -10.95 -15.13 -5.93
N TYR A 237 -9.64 -15.45 -6.06
CA TYR A 237 -8.71 -15.27 -4.96
C TYR A 237 -8.54 -13.78 -4.63
N LEU A 238 -9.25 -13.34 -3.62
CA LEU A 238 -9.17 -11.96 -3.13
C LEU A 238 -8.12 -11.79 -2.02
N GLY A 239 -7.78 -12.87 -1.32
CA GLY A 239 -6.79 -12.89 -0.25
C GLY A 239 -7.23 -12.22 1.07
N VAL A 240 -8.43 -11.60 1.07
CA VAL A 240 -9.06 -10.98 2.25
C VAL A 240 -10.48 -11.51 2.37
N TRP A 241 -10.84 -12.02 3.54
CA TRP A 241 -12.19 -12.54 3.80
C TRP A 241 -13.09 -11.45 4.39
N TYR A 242 -13.57 -10.55 3.55
CA TYR A 242 -14.50 -9.47 3.94
C TYR A 242 -15.87 -9.97 4.44
N ASP A 243 -16.22 -11.20 4.15
CA ASP A 243 -17.43 -11.88 4.62
C ASP A 243 -17.31 -12.41 6.07
N ARG A 244 -16.13 -12.33 6.69
CA ARG A 244 -15.84 -12.85 8.02
C ARG A 244 -15.22 -11.79 8.94
N PRO A 245 -15.92 -10.65 9.20
CA PRO A 245 -15.40 -9.61 10.05
C PRO A 245 -15.38 -10.05 11.51
N GLU A 246 -14.28 -9.78 12.19
CA GLU A 246 -14.16 -9.90 13.65
C GLU A 246 -14.30 -8.50 14.24
N THR A 247 -15.26 -8.31 15.15
CA THR A 247 -15.43 -7.05 15.86
C THR A 247 -14.49 -7.00 17.06
N LEU A 248 -13.52 -6.10 17.03
CA LEU A 248 -12.52 -5.95 18.10
C LEU A 248 -12.90 -4.89 19.13
N GLN A 249 -13.59 -3.84 18.70
CA GLN A 249 -13.98 -2.74 19.58
C GLN A 249 -15.24 -2.05 19.07
N VAL A 250 -16.12 -1.68 20.01
CA VAL A 250 -17.24 -0.76 19.76
C VAL A 250 -17.16 0.36 20.80
N SER A 251 -17.11 1.61 20.33
CA SER A 251 -17.05 2.79 21.20
C SER A 251 -18.12 3.78 20.79
N ARG A 252 -18.77 4.41 21.77
CA ARG A 252 -19.84 5.40 21.54
C ARG A 252 -19.51 6.71 22.23
N ARG A 253 -19.87 7.81 21.59
CA ARG A 253 -19.76 9.18 22.11
C ARG A 253 -21.03 9.93 21.82
N GLU A 254 -21.53 10.65 22.79
CA GLU A 254 -22.60 11.62 22.58
C GLU A 254 -21.97 13.00 22.42
N VAL A 255 -22.41 13.71 21.39
CA VAL A 255 -21.99 15.09 21.12
C VAL A 255 -23.14 15.98 21.58
N ALA A 256 -22.94 16.64 22.73
CA ALA A 256 -23.92 17.59 23.22
C ALA A 256 -23.81 18.91 22.44
N ALA A 257 -24.96 19.47 22.13
CA ALA A 257 -25.29 20.85 21.72
C ALA A 257 -24.12 21.83 21.49
N LEU A 258 -23.20 21.50 20.60
CA LEU A 258 -22.15 22.44 20.15
C LEU A 258 -22.63 23.17 18.89
N VAL A 259 -22.25 24.44 18.76
CA VAL A 259 -22.45 25.20 17.51
C VAL A 259 -21.18 25.13 16.69
N GLY A 260 -21.33 24.86 15.40
CA GLY A 260 -20.22 24.88 14.45
C GLY A 260 -19.59 23.51 14.19
N GLU A 261 -18.45 23.22 14.79
CA GLU A 261 -17.64 22.04 14.49
C GLU A 261 -17.30 21.26 15.77
N ALA A 262 -17.25 19.94 15.69
CA ALA A 262 -16.79 19.08 16.79
C ALA A 262 -15.80 18.06 16.27
N ARG A 263 -14.65 17.94 16.95
CA ARG A 263 -13.64 16.91 16.72
C ARG A 263 -13.83 15.78 17.73
N ILE A 264 -13.92 14.55 17.22
CA ILE A 264 -14.16 13.36 18.02
C ILE A 264 -13.02 12.37 17.79
N THR A 265 -12.47 11.86 18.88
CA THR A 265 -11.36 10.92 18.85
C THR A 265 -11.71 9.60 19.53
N PHE A 266 -11.26 8.50 18.97
CA PHE A 266 -11.38 7.16 19.52
C PHE A 266 -10.00 6.51 19.57
N ARG A 267 -9.54 6.14 20.75
CA ARG A 267 -8.32 5.35 20.91
C ARG A 267 -8.56 3.93 20.40
N LEU A 268 -7.64 3.43 19.58
CA LEU A 268 -7.65 2.06 19.12
C LEU A 268 -6.81 1.18 20.06
N PRO A 269 -7.17 -0.11 20.23
CA PRO A 269 -6.35 -1.05 20.96
C PRO A 269 -5.04 -1.32 20.20
N PRO A 270 -4.02 -1.91 20.84
CA PRO A 270 -2.84 -2.38 20.14
C PRO A 270 -3.23 -3.39 19.05
N LEU A 271 -2.80 -3.13 17.81
CA LEU A 271 -3.07 -3.98 16.65
C LEU A 271 -1.92 -4.97 16.50
N VAL A 272 -2.09 -6.20 17.00
CA VAL A 272 -1.01 -7.19 17.10
C VAL A 272 -1.09 -8.30 16.05
N GLU A 273 -2.25 -8.59 15.53
CA GLU A 273 -2.45 -9.66 14.56
C GLU A 273 -2.41 -9.15 13.13
N ARG A 274 -1.77 -9.91 12.23
CA ARG A 274 -1.77 -9.62 10.80
C ARG A 274 -3.18 -9.65 10.24
N GLY A 275 -3.48 -8.74 9.32
CA GLY A 275 -4.76 -8.69 8.64
C GLY A 275 -5.14 -7.30 8.16
N VAL A 276 -6.26 -7.22 7.49
CA VAL A 276 -6.90 -5.95 7.12
C VAL A 276 -7.81 -5.53 8.26
N TYR A 277 -7.66 -4.29 8.69
CA TYR A 277 -8.50 -3.68 9.71
C TYR A 277 -9.32 -2.56 9.08
N ARG A 278 -10.54 -2.37 9.58
CA ARG A 278 -11.42 -1.28 9.16
C ARG A 278 -11.96 -0.56 10.39
N VAL A 279 -11.73 0.74 10.43
CA VAL A 279 -12.40 1.65 11.35
C VAL A 279 -13.65 2.15 10.64
N GLU A 280 -14.82 1.88 11.19
CA GLU A 280 -16.09 2.42 10.74
C GLU A 280 -16.62 3.40 11.77
N VAL A 281 -16.93 4.62 11.35
CA VAL A 281 -17.53 5.63 12.20
C VAL A 281 -18.88 6.01 11.63
N SER A 282 -19.94 5.86 12.44
CA SER A 282 -21.30 6.28 12.10
C SER A 282 -21.78 7.38 13.02
N ALA A 283 -22.37 8.42 12.45
CA ALA A 283 -23.01 9.52 13.20
C ALA A 283 -24.53 9.45 13.00
N HIS A 284 -25.25 9.16 14.09
CA HIS A 284 -26.69 9.19 14.16
C HIS A 284 -27.15 10.59 14.58
N ILE A 285 -27.73 11.31 13.67
CA ILE A 285 -28.21 12.66 13.86
C ILE A 285 -29.71 12.60 14.04
N GLU A 286 -30.23 13.18 15.12
CA GLU A 286 -31.67 13.25 15.36
C GLU A 286 -32.39 13.82 14.14
N ASN A 287 -33.53 13.22 13.78
CA ASN A 287 -34.32 13.54 12.59
C ASN A 287 -33.70 13.16 11.22
N GLN A 288 -32.59 12.42 11.18
CA GLN A 288 -32.08 11.82 9.95
C GLN A 288 -32.39 10.32 9.91
N ARG A 289 -32.97 9.85 8.79
CA ARG A 289 -33.34 8.42 8.63
C ARG A 289 -32.13 7.48 8.52
N ARG A 290 -30.99 7.97 8.02
CA ARG A 290 -29.77 7.16 7.84
C ARG A 290 -28.60 7.84 8.52
N PRO A 291 -27.76 7.08 9.22
CA PRO A 291 -26.53 7.63 9.79
C PRO A 291 -25.57 8.07 8.68
N ALA A 292 -24.82 9.12 8.94
CA ALA A 292 -23.62 9.42 8.17
C ALA A 292 -22.56 8.37 8.48
N LEU A 293 -21.92 7.80 7.47
CA LEU A 293 -20.94 6.72 7.60
C LEU A 293 -19.61 7.12 6.98
N SER A 294 -18.54 6.87 7.70
CA SER A 294 -17.17 7.02 7.23
C SER A 294 -16.35 5.77 7.55
N ARG A 295 -15.45 5.39 6.65
CA ARG A 295 -14.64 4.16 6.76
C ARG A 295 -13.18 4.45 6.43
N ARG A 296 -12.29 3.80 7.18
CA ARG A 296 -10.85 3.83 6.94
C ARG A 296 -10.28 2.42 7.10
N GLU A 297 -9.59 1.93 6.09
CA GLU A 297 -8.85 0.67 6.18
C GLU A 297 -7.39 0.92 6.50
N LEU A 298 -6.77 -0.09 7.10
CA LEU A 298 -5.32 -0.21 7.32
C LEU A 298 -4.95 -1.70 7.36
N VAL A 299 -3.68 -1.98 7.15
CA VAL A 299 -3.16 -3.35 7.14
C VAL A 299 -2.07 -3.49 8.17
N VAL A 300 -2.17 -4.52 9.00
CA VAL A 300 -1.16 -4.87 10.00
C VAL A 300 -0.33 -6.05 9.48
N HIS A 301 0.98 -5.88 9.50
CA HIS A 301 1.98 -6.84 9.04
C HIS A 301 2.81 -7.40 10.19
N GLY A 302 3.93 -8.08 9.89
CA GLY A 302 4.88 -8.55 10.89
C GLY A 302 5.44 -7.43 11.79
N ALA A 303 5.93 -7.79 12.97
CA ALA A 303 6.34 -6.83 13.99
C ALA A 303 7.50 -5.92 13.59
N THR A 304 8.35 -6.33 12.64
CA THR A 304 9.49 -5.54 12.16
C THR A 304 9.27 -4.87 10.82
N PHE A 305 8.08 -5.05 10.23
CA PHE A 305 7.71 -4.48 8.92
C PHE A 305 8.08 -2.98 8.80
N PRO A 306 8.64 -2.51 7.66
CA PRO A 306 8.91 -3.24 6.41
C PRO A 306 10.20 -4.07 6.44
N HIS A 307 10.99 -4.01 7.50
CA HIS A 307 12.21 -4.76 7.69
C HIS A 307 11.95 -6.23 8.03
N ILE A 308 12.98 -7.03 7.93
CA ILE A 308 13.03 -8.40 8.44
C ILE A 308 14.21 -8.51 9.38
N GLU A 309 13.95 -8.44 10.69
CA GLU A 309 14.98 -8.35 11.71
C GLU A 309 15.04 -9.59 12.61
N THR A 310 13.93 -10.30 12.75
CA THR A 310 13.87 -11.47 13.63
C THR A 310 14.23 -12.74 12.86
N LEU A 311 14.88 -13.68 13.57
CA LEU A 311 15.25 -14.96 12.98
C LEU A 311 14.07 -15.77 12.42
N PRO A 312 12.89 -15.81 13.06
CA PRO A 312 11.70 -16.42 12.47
C PRO A 312 11.30 -15.80 11.15
N GLU A 313 11.29 -14.46 11.04
CA GLU A 313 10.96 -13.75 9.79
C GLU A 313 11.99 -14.02 8.68
N LEU A 314 13.30 -14.05 9.04
CA LEU A 314 14.36 -14.43 8.11
C LEU A 314 14.13 -15.85 7.57
N ILE A 315 13.78 -16.81 8.42
CA ILE A 315 13.49 -18.19 8.03
C ILE A 315 12.21 -18.29 7.18
N GLU A 316 11.16 -17.55 7.53
CA GLU A 316 9.95 -17.52 6.72
C GLU A 316 10.22 -17.02 5.30
N ALA A 317 11.01 -15.97 5.16
CA ALA A 317 11.35 -15.39 3.86
C ALA A 317 12.22 -16.29 2.98
N LEU A 318 12.84 -17.34 3.53
CA LEU A 318 13.58 -18.34 2.75
C LEU A 318 12.67 -19.30 1.95
N ALA A 319 11.36 -19.18 2.05
CA ALA A 319 10.39 -20.06 1.38
C ALA A 319 10.65 -20.25 -0.13
N TYR A 320 11.30 -19.29 -0.78
CA TYR A 320 11.60 -19.36 -2.22
C TYR A 320 12.95 -20.05 -2.53
N LEU A 321 13.82 -20.26 -1.55
CA LEU A 321 15.13 -20.90 -1.73
C LEU A 321 15.22 -22.29 -1.13
N THR A 322 14.31 -22.62 -0.22
CA THR A 322 14.30 -23.89 0.51
C THR A 322 13.38 -24.90 -0.14
N TYR A 323 13.78 -26.17 -0.09
CA TYR A 323 12.87 -27.28 -0.31
C TYR A 323 11.96 -27.50 0.91
N PRO A 324 10.81 -28.18 0.77
CA PRO A 324 9.86 -28.37 1.87
C PRO A 324 10.49 -28.93 3.14
N GLU A 325 11.39 -29.93 3.00
CA GLU A 325 12.08 -30.60 4.10
C GLU A 325 13.06 -29.65 4.80
N GLU A 326 13.78 -28.81 4.03
CA GLU A 326 14.70 -27.80 4.58
C GLU A 326 13.92 -26.73 5.35
N GLN A 327 12.80 -26.27 4.80
CA GLN A 327 11.93 -25.28 5.44
C GLN A 327 11.34 -25.83 6.74
N GLN A 328 10.88 -27.10 6.72
CA GLN A 328 10.38 -27.76 7.92
C GLN A 328 11.50 -27.91 8.97
N ALA A 329 12.68 -28.31 8.57
CA ALA A 329 13.82 -28.44 9.47
C ALA A 329 14.21 -27.11 10.14
N LEU A 330 14.18 -26.00 9.39
CA LEU A 330 14.44 -24.66 9.93
C LEU A 330 13.36 -24.23 10.93
N ARG A 331 12.09 -24.55 10.69
CA ARG A 331 10.95 -24.15 11.54
C ARG A 331 10.80 -25.03 12.79
N SER A 332 11.22 -26.29 12.75
CA SER A 332 11.03 -27.24 13.85
C SER A 332 11.99 -27.06 15.02
N ALA A 333 12.92 -26.10 14.95
CA ALA A 333 13.80 -25.80 16.09
C ALA A 333 13.00 -25.21 17.26
N THR A 334 13.23 -25.74 18.46
CA THR A 334 12.48 -25.38 19.66
C THR A 334 13.11 -24.21 20.43
N THR A 335 14.40 -23.95 20.21
CA THR A 335 15.14 -22.86 20.87
C THR A 335 15.73 -21.89 19.84
N GLN A 336 15.87 -20.64 20.22
CA GLN A 336 16.49 -19.61 19.37
C GLN A 336 17.94 -19.98 18.97
N ARG A 337 18.69 -20.62 19.91
CA ARG A 337 20.07 -21.09 19.62
C ARG A 337 20.09 -22.18 18.55
N GLU A 338 19.20 -23.14 18.65
CA GLU A 338 19.07 -24.21 17.65
C GLU A 338 18.60 -23.66 16.31
N GLN A 339 17.62 -22.77 16.32
CA GLN A 339 17.13 -22.10 15.13
C GLN A 339 18.24 -21.34 14.40
N ARG A 340 19.07 -20.61 15.15
CA ARG A 340 20.24 -19.92 14.61
C ARG A 340 21.26 -20.89 14.03
N ALA A 341 21.58 -21.97 14.74
CA ALA A 341 22.52 -22.96 14.26
C ALA A 341 22.06 -23.63 12.95
N ARG A 342 20.77 -23.93 12.84
CA ARG A 342 20.18 -24.51 11.61
C ARG A 342 20.20 -23.50 10.45
N PHE A 343 19.90 -22.24 10.71
CA PHE A 343 19.96 -21.17 9.73
C PHE A 343 21.40 -20.96 9.20
N ASP A 344 22.38 -20.89 10.07
CA ASP A 344 23.79 -20.76 9.70
C ASP A 344 24.29 -22.01 8.94
N ALA A 345 23.89 -23.21 9.36
CA ALA A 345 24.20 -24.46 8.69
C ALA A 345 23.57 -24.56 7.29
N PHE A 346 22.35 -24.06 7.09
CA PHE A 346 21.70 -24.00 5.79
C PHE A 346 22.56 -23.18 4.80
N TRP A 347 22.91 -21.95 5.15
CA TRP A 347 23.72 -21.09 4.30
C TRP A 347 25.15 -21.61 4.09
N GLY A 348 25.77 -22.20 5.12
CA GLY A 348 27.10 -22.81 5.05
C GLY A 348 27.15 -23.99 4.09
N ARG A 349 26.10 -24.84 4.06
CA ARG A 349 26.01 -25.98 3.13
C ARG A 349 25.79 -25.54 1.69
N LEU A 350 25.00 -24.48 1.47
CA LEU A 350 24.71 -24.00 0.12
C LEU A 350 25.95 -23.41 -0.58
N ILE A 351 26.76 -22.64 0.13
CA ILE A 351 27.76 -21.79 -0.50
C ILE A 351 29.19 -22.19 -0.18
N GLY A 352 29.49 -22.82 0.95
CA GLY A 352 30.84 -23.25 1.35
C GLY A 352 31.84 -22.11 1.66
N ASP A 353 31.73 -20.95 1.03
CA ASP A 353 32.52 -19.75 1.25
C ASP A 353 31.79 -18.74 2.09
N ARG A 354 32.32 -18.39 3.26
CA ARG A 354 31.68 -17.47 4.23
C ARG A 354 31.47 -16.07 3.67
N ARG A 355 32.44 -15.53 2.91
CA ARG A 355 32.31 -14.17 2.35
C ARG A 355 31.28 -14.12 1.23
N LYS A 356 31.26 -15.14 0.39
CA LYS A 356 30.27 -15.30 -0.67
C LYS A 356 28.87 -15.49 -0.08
N ALA A 357 28.72 -16.35 0.94
CA ALA A 357 27.46 -16.56 1.65
C ALA A 357 26.93 -15.25 2.27
N ALA A 358 27.79 -14.46 2.93
CA ALA A 358 27.40 -13.18 3.53
C ALA A 358 26.90 -12.16 2.48
N ARG A 359 27.55 -12.09 1.30
CA ARG A 359 27.10 -11.21 0.20
C ARG A 359 25.76 -11.66 -0.38
N LEU A 360 25.60 -12.97 -0.59
CA LEU A 360 24.38 -13.55 -1.11
C LEU A 360 23.20 -13.34 -0.17
N LEU A 361 23.42 -13.57 1.12
CA LEU A 361 22.44 -13.35 2.18
C LEU A 361 22.01 -11.88 2.21
N ARG A 362 22.96 -10.94 2.16
CA ARG A 362 22.65 -9.52 2.09
C ARG A 362 21.78 -9.19 0.86
N LEU A 363 22.20 -9.63 -0.32
CA LEU A 363 21.43 -9.39 -1.57
C LEU A 363 20.01 -9.95 -1.48
N TYR A 364 19.86 -11.15 -0.91
CA TYR A 364 18.53 -11.78 -0.78
C TYR A 364 17.62 -10.95 0.11
N TYR A 365 18.05 -10.60 1.31
CA TYR A 365 17.22 -9.86 2.27
C TYR A 365 17.04 -8.39 1.88
N GLU A 366 17.98 -7.76 1.20
CA GLU A 366 17.78 -6.45 0.57
C GLU A 366 16.64 -6.50 -0.43
N ARG A 367 16.55 -7.56 -1.26
CA ARG A 367 15.43 -7.74 -2.20
C ARG A 367 14.11 -8.04 -1.49
N VAL A 368 14.14 -8.79 -0.38
CA VAL A 368 12.96 -9.04 0.45
C VAL A 368 12.39 -7.73 1.02
N GLU A 369 13.25 -6.89 1.59
CA GLU A 369 12.83 -5.58 2.10
C GLU A 369 12.35 -4.64 0.99
N GLN A 370 13.03 -4.62 -0.16
CA GLN A 370 12.59 -3.87 -1.33
C GLN A 370 11.21 -4.34 -1.81
N ALA A 371 10.98 -5.65 -1.81
CA ALA A 371 9.66 -6.21 -2.13
C ALA A 371 8.59 -5.74 -1.14
N ASN A 372 8.89 -5.69 0.16
CA ASN A 372 8.00 -5.13 1.17
C ASN A 372 7.64 -3.68 0.91
N LEU A 373 8.57 -2.89 0.42
CA LEU A 373 8.31 -1.48 0.13
C LEU A 373 7.48 -1.24 -1.12
N GLN A 374 7.65 -2.09 -2.14
CA GLN A 374 7.08 -1.85 -3.46
C GLN A 374 5.80 -2.63 -3.72
N PHE A 375 5.66 -3.83 -3.15
CA PHE A 375 4.61 -4.77 -3.54
C PHE A 375 3.67 -5.16 -2.41
N THR A 376 3.79 -4.54 -1.23
CA THR A 376 2.89 -4.80 -0.10
C THR A 376 1.45 -4.44 -0.44
N SER A 377 0.55 -5.34 -0.08
CA SER A 377 -0.89 -5.22 -0.23
C SER A 377 -1.58 -5.58 1.10
N PHE A 378 -2.51 -6.52 1.11
CA PHE A 378 -3.06 -7.10 2.34
C PHE A 378 -2.05 -8.03 3.07
N LYS A 379 -0.96 -8.39 2.41
CA LYS A 379 0.17 -9.13 2.98
C LYS A 379 1.50 -8.46 2.61
N GLU A 380 2.56 -8.82 3.33
CA GLU A 380 3.90 -8.29 3.10
C GLU A 380 4.33 -8.50 1.64
N GLY A 381 5.01 -7.53 1.07
CA GLY A 381 5.37 -7.52 -0.35
C GLY A 381 6.16 -8.74 -0.79
N TRP A 382 7.05 -9.25 0.06
CA TRP A 382 7.80 -10.46 -0.23
C TRP A 382 6.91 -11.71 -0.39
N ARG A 383 5.72 -11.74 0.24
CA ARG A 383 4.75 -12.83 0.15
C ARG A 383 3.87 -12.78 -1.11
N THR A 384 3.93 -11.68 -1.86
CA THR A 384 3.15 -11.49 -3.08
C THR A 384 3.82 -12.14 -4.29
N ASP A 385 3.05 -12.38 -5.35
CA ASP A 385 3.59 -12.91 -6.59
C ASP A 385 4.65 -11.98 -7.21
N ARG A 386 4.42 -10.66 -7.17
CA ARG A 386 5.42 -9.69 -7.64
C ARG A 386 6.68 -9.71 -6.79
N GLY A 387 6.53 -9.80 -5.47
CA GLY A 387 7.66 -9.92 -4.56
C GLY A 387 8.48 -11.18 -4.80
N MET A 388 7.84 -12.31 -4.98
CA MET A 388 8.50 -13.57 -5.32
C MET A 388 9.36 -13.45 -6.58
N VAL A 389 8.79 -12.95 -7.67
CA VAL A 389 9.50 -12.78 -8.94
C VAL A 389 10.67 -11.79 -8.78
N TYR A 390 10.44 -10.66 -8.11
CA TYR A 390 11.46 -9.65 -7.85
C TYR A 390 12.63 -10.16 -7.00
N ILE A 391 12.35 -10.91 -5.94
CA ILE A 391 13.39 -11.46 -5.07
C ILE A 391 14.31 -12.39 -5.84
N LEU A 392 13.76 -13.27 -6.65
CA LEU A 392 14.53 -14.28 -7.35
C LEU A 392 15.22 -13.74 -8.60
N LEU A 393 14.53 -12.96 -9.43
CA LEU A 393 15.06 -12.47 -10.71
C LEU A 393 15.67 -11.07 -10.63
N GLY A 394 15.39 -10.31 -9.55
CA GLY A 394 15.78 -8.91 -9.42
C GLY A 394 14.80 -7.95 -10.10
N PRO A 395 15.20 -6.69 -10.32
CA PRO A 395 14.38 -5.72 -11.04
C PRO A 395 14.20 -6.14 -12.52
N PRO A 396 12.99 -6.00 -13.08
CA PRO A 396 12.76 -6.26 -14.51
C PRO A 396 13.46 -5.21 -15.38
N LEU A 397 13.77 -5.58 -16.62
CA LEU A 397 14.33 -4.66 -17.63
C LEU A 397 13.31 -3.60 -18.07
N ALA A 398 12.04 -4.00 -18.19
CA ALA A 398 10.93 -3.11 -18.52
C ALA A 398 9.66 -3.55 -17.79
N VAL A 399 8.79 -2.57 -17.52
CA VAL A 399 7.46 -2.78 -16.93
C VAL A 399 6.44 -2.05 -17.79
N GLU A 400 5.46 -2.79 -18.29
CA GLU A 400 4.29 -2.23 -18.94
C GLU A 400 3.12 -2.28 -17.94
N THR A 401 2.47 -1.14 -17.69
CA THR A 401 1.33 -1.06 -16.77
C THR A 401 0.08 -0.66 -17.54
N ARG A 402 -0.96 -1.49 -17.43
CA ARG A 402 -2.30 -1.25 -17.94
C ARG A 402 -3.28 -1.15 -16.76
N PRO A 403 -4.53 -0.70 -16.95
CA PRO A 403 -5.48 -0.55 -15.84
C PRO A 403 -5.65 -1.80 -14.97
N ASP A 404 -5.68 -2.99 -15.60
CA ASP A 404 -6.00 -4.26 -14.95
C ASP A 404 -4.86 -5.27 -14.98
N GLU A 405 -3.73 -4.92 -15.58
CA GLU A 405 -2.57 -5.82 -15.62
C GLU A 405 -1.24 -5.06 -15.56
N GLN A 406 -0.21 -5.79 -15.18
CA GLN A 406 1.17 -5.34 -15.23
C GLN A 406 2.02 -6.46 -15.86
N VAL A 407 2.83 -6.11 -16.86
CA VAL A 407 3.71 -7.04 -17.54
C VAL A 407 5.16 -6.69 -17.26
N TRP A 408 5.93 -7.66 -16.76
CA TRP A 408 7.35 -7.50 -16.46
C TRP A 408 8.19 -8.29 -17.46
N TYR A 409 9.19 -7.63 -18.03
CA TYR A 409 10.10 -8.21 -19.02
C TYR A 409 11.49 -8.39 -18.42
N TYR A 410 12.05 -9.59 -18.53
CA TYR A 410 13.40 -9.97 -18.09
C TYR A 410 14.33 -10.30 -19.26
N THR A 411 13.91 -10.02 -20.47
CA THR A 411 14.68 -10.19 -21.71
C THR A 411 14.35 -9.06 -22.68
N TYR A 412 15.28 -8.76 -23.58
CA TYR A 412 15.02 -7.85 -24.69
C TYR A 412 14.16 -8.50 -25.80
N ASN A 413 14.03 -9.84 -25.80
CA ASN A 413 13.11 -10.55 -26.68
C ASN A 413 11.72 -10.59 -26.01
N GLU A 414 10.89 -9.59 -26.28
CA GLU A 414 9.54 -9.46 -25.73
C GLU A 414 8.60 -10.61 -26.14
N GLN A 415 8.95 -11.37 -27.20
CA GLN A 415 8.17 -12.51 -27.68
C GLN A 415 8.47 -13.80 -26.90
N ASP A 416 9.58 -13.88 -26.14
CA ASP A 416 9.86 -15.06 -25.32
C ASP A 416 8.98 -15.09 -24.07
N PRO A 417 7.93 -15.94 -24.01
CA PRO A 417 6.98 -15.95 -22.92
C PRO A 417 7.61 -16.39 -21.59
N ARG A 418 8.76 -17.11 -21.62
CA ARG A 418 9.44 -17.63 -20.43
C ARG A 418 10.02 -16.52 -19.54
N TYR A 419 10.32 -15.36 -20.13
CA TYR A 419 10.90 -14.21 -19.46
C TYR A 419 9.93 -13.03 -19.36
N ARG A 420 8.64 -13.26 -19.65
CA ARG A 420 7.56 -12.31 -19.55
C ARG A 420 6.56 -12.73 -18.47
N PHE A 421 6.47 -11.97 -17.39
CA PHE A 421 5.54 -12.25 -16.29
C PHE A 421 4.36 -11.30 -16.37
N VAL A 422 3.17 -11.85 -16.48
CA VAL A 422 1.91 -11.10 -16.52
C VAL A 422 1.22 -11.20 -15.17
N PHE A 423 0.91 -10.06 -14.57
CA PHE A 423 0.22 -9.95 -13.30
C PHE A 423 -1.13 -9.28 -13.52
N GLU A 424 -2.21 -9.95 -13.13
CA GLU A 424 -3.56 -9.41 -13.19
C GLU A 424 -3.92 -8.73 -11.87
N ARG A 425 -4.58 -7.58 -11.97
CA ARG A 425 -5.06 -6.83 -10.81
C ARG A 425 -6.29 -7.51 -10.22
N VAL A 426 -6.28 -7.68 -8.90
CA VAL A 426 -7.43 -8.17 -8.15
C VAL A 426 -8.43 -7.03 -7.97
N HIS A 427 -9.70 -7.28 -8.34
CA HIS A 427 -10.80 -6.35 -8.13
C HIS A 427 -11.60 -6.76 -6.91
N TYR A 428 -11.58 -5.90 -5.89
CA TYR A 428 -12.38 -6.08 -4.70
C TYR A 428 -13.79 -5.50 -4.93
N THR A 429 -14.81 -6.18 -4.42
CA THR A 429 -16.20 -5.71 -4.48
C THR A 429 -16.43 -4.51 -3.56
N GLU A 430 -15.64 -4.38 -2.51
CA GLU A 430 -15.67 -3.25 -1.60
C GLU A 430 -14.65 -2.19 -2.00
N ALA A 431 -14.96 -0.92 -1.73
CA ALA A 431 -14.01 0.18 -1.91
C ALA A 431 -12.87 0.03 -0.90
N THR A 432 -11.72 -0.42 -1.38
CA THR A 432 -10.50 -0.59 -0.61
C THR A 432 -9.34 0.14 -1.30
N PRO A 433 -8.38 0.71 -0.55
CA PRO A 433 -7.17 1.28 -1.12
C PRO A 433 -6.16 0.20 -1.54
N LEU A 434 -6.44 -1.07 -1.23
CA LEU A 434 -5.52 -2.17 -1.49
C LEU A 434 -5.38 -2.41 -3.00
N VAL A 435 -4.15 -2.51 -3.44
CA VAL A 435 -3.80 -2.89 -4.82
C VAL A 435 -3.03 -4.19 -4.76
N HIS A 436 -3.66 -5.25 -5.24
CA HIS A 436 -3.05 -6.58 -5.28
C HIS A 436 -3.02 -7.10 -6.70
N TYR A 437 -1.93 -7.80 -7.04
CA TYR A 437 -1.72 -8.40 -8.33
C TYR A 437 -1.39 -9.88 -8.17
N VAL A 438 -1.97 -10.72 -9.00
CA VAL A 438 -1.77 -12.17 -9.03
C VAL A 438 -1.12 -12.56 -10.35
N LEU A 439 -0.09 -13.41 -10.30
CA LEU A 439 0.63 -13.88 -11.47
C LEU A 439 -0.24 -14.82 -12.31
N CYS A 440 -0.28 -14.60 -13.62
CA CYS A 440 -0.77 -15.55 -14.60
C CYS A 440 0.21 -16.71 -14.70
N ARG A 441 -0.01 -17.74 -13.89
CA ARG A 441 0.87 -18.90 -13.78
C ARG A 441 0.83 -19.76 -15.04
N GLN A 442 2.00 -20.26 -15.45
CA GLN A 442 2.16 -21.07 -16.65
C GLN A 442 3.21 -22.17 -16.44
N SER A 443 2.96 -23.36 -16.98
CA SER A 443 3.89 -24.50 -16.85
C SER A 443 5.27 -24.23 -17.42
N TYR A 444 5.39 -23.40 -18.48
CA TYR A 444 6.67 -23.08 -19.10
C TYR A 444 7.63 -22.26 -18.22
N TYR A 445 7.18 -21.74 -17.08
CA TYR A 445 8.07 -21.10 -16.11
C TYR A 445 8.90 -22.11 -15.31
N TYR A 446 8.59 -23.41 -15.37
CA TYR A 446 9.29 -24.44 -14.59
C TYR A 446 10.81 -24.44 -14.81
N ASP A 447 11.26 -24.49 -16.06
CA ASP A 447 12.69 -24.53 -16.39
C ASP A 447 13.43 -23.26 -15.97
N LEU A 448 12.80 -22.10 -16.15
CA LEU A 448 13.37 -20.82 -15.68
C LEU A 448 13.50 -20.81 -14.16
N TRP A 449 12.45 -21.23 -13.46
CA TRP A 449 12.45 -21.31 -12.01
C TRP A 449 13.56 -22.19 -11.47
N GLN A 450 13.72 -23.41 -12.02
CA GLN A 450 14.77 -24.35 -11.59
C GLN A 450 16.16 -23.75 -11.78
N ARG A 451 16.45 -23.16 -12.95
CA ARG A 451 17.73 -22.49 -13.21
C ARG A 451 18.00 -21.33 -12.24
N VAL A 452 16.99 -20.52 -11.96
CA VAL A 452 17.14 -19.38 -11.04
C VAL A 452 17.39 -19.87 -9.62
N LEU A 453 16.66 -20.89 -9.18
CA LEU A 453 16.85 -21.51 -7.87
C LEU A 453 18.26 -22.10 -7.73
N GLU A 454 18.74 -22.85 -8.74
CA GLU A 454 20.07 -23.41 -8.77
C GLU A 454 21.16 -22.33 -8.69
N ARG A 455 21.02 -21.23 -9.45
CA ARG A 455 21.96 -20.10 -9.38
C ARG A 455 22.01 -19.46 -8.00
N TRP A 456 20.88 -19.30 -7.33
CA TRP A 456 20.85 -18.84 -5.95
C TRP A 456 21.54 -19.81 -5.00
N ARG A 457 21.23 -21.10 -5.11
CA ARG A 457 21.74 -22.14 -4.23
C ARG A 457 23.23 -22.42 -4.46
N SER A 458 23.79 -22.16 -5.64
CA SER A 458 25.24 -22.25 -5.95
C SER A 458 25.97 -20.93 -5.79
N GLY A 459 25.26 -19.83 -5.47
CA GLY A 459 25.82 -18.49 -5.35
C GLY A 459 26.28 -17.86 -6.67
N GLN A 460 25.73 -18.29 -7.80
CA GLN A 460 26.01 -17.72 -9.13
C GLN A 460 25.15 -16.50 -9.50
N VAL A 461 24.42 -15.96 -8.54
CA VAL A 461 23.62 -14.73 -8.69
C VAL A 461 24.46 -13.47 -8.49
N LEU A 462 25.62 -13.59 -7.84
CA LEU A 462 26.56 -12.49 -7.53
C LEU A 462 27.40 -12.10 -8.73
#